data_3edd65e729d85e947b1e46c20a559c08
#
_entry.id   3edd65e729d85e947b1e46c20a559c08
#
_cell.length_a   1.000
_cell.length_b   1.000
_cell.length_c   1.000
_cell.angle_alpha   90.00
_cell.angle_beta   90.00
_cell.angle_gamma   90.00
#
_symmetry.space_group_name_H-M   'P 1'
#
loop_
_entity.id
_entity.type
_entity.pdbx_description
1 polymer ?
#
loop_
_entity_poly.entity_id
_entity_poly.type
_entity_poly.pdbx_seq_one_letter_code
_entity_poly.pdbx_strand_id
1 'polypeptide(L)'
;PSGMLHGNGKCIIGPGVVKEKKVLCPTSSGDHFLNLALEGATDITCFDINRLSKYYQELKITLIKRLDYSDFENILFSNDVYTCLITYFSNNDVQFKKYLKESVYEFWSNVVKQYEINSIMSHDVQVDAYWNNKYLLNEKNYYQLKNRLKTVKLRYLDCDIKNLNKITPEKYDYIFTSNIF
;
A
#
# COMPACT_ATOMS: atom_id res chain seq x y z
N PRO A 1 17.77 -20.01 0.45
CA PRO A 1 18.34 -18.77 0.95
C PRO A 1 17.20 -17.89 1.44
N SER A 2 17.07 -17.85 2.75
CA SER A 2 16.03 -17.16 3.49
C SER A 2 16.30 -15.65 3.48
N GLY A 3 15.42 -14.87 2.87
CA GLY A 3 15.39 -13.43 3.09
C GLY A 3 14.90 -13.14 4.50
N MET A 4 15.79 -12.83 5.43
CA MET A 4 15.44 -12.40 6.78
C MET A 4 14.91 -10.97 6.75
N LEU A 5 13.76 -10.79 7.38
CA LEU A 5 13.19 -9.49 7.69
C LEU A 5 13.91 -8.94 8.95
N HIS A 6 14.54 -7.79 8.86
CA HIS A 6 15.05 -7.07 10.03
C HIS A 6 14.02 -6.06 10.52
N GLY A 7 13.93 -5.91 11.85
CA GLY A 7 12.87 -5.28 12.62
C GLY A 7 12.63 -3.77 12.47
N ASN A 8 12.96 -3.16 11.34
CA ASN A 8 12.66 -1.75 11.04
C ASN A 8 11.79 -1.61 9.78
N GLY A 9 10.90 -2.56 9.51
CA GLY A 9 9.96 -2.47 8.39
C GLY A 9 10.58 -2.61 6.99
N LYS A 10 11.88 -2.83 6.88
CA LYS A 10 12.56 -3.05 5.59
C LYS A 10 12.21 -4.42 5.05
N CYS A 11 11.29 -4.46 4.10
CA CYS A 11 11.10 -5.64 3.26
C CYS A 11 12.29 -5.72 2.27
N ILE A 12 13.42 -6.28 2.72
CA ILE A 12 14.57 -6.53 1.83
C ILE A 12 14.30 -7.81 1.07
N ILE A 13 13.51 -7.68 0.01
CA ILE A 13 13.35 -8.75 -0.96
C ILE A 13 14.44 -8.56 -2.00
N GLY A 14 15.27 -9.59 -2.18
CA GLY A 14 16.26 -9.58 -3.26
C GLY A 14 15.58 -9.49 -4.63
N PRO A 15 16.24 -8.88 -5.62
CA PRO A 15 15.68 -8.74 -6.96
C PRO A 15 15.23 -10.09 -7.53
N GLY A 16 14.00 -10.16 -8.04
CA GLY A 16 13.46 -11.33 -8.71
C GLY A 16 13.05 -12.51 -7.82
N VAL A 17 13.27 -12.48 -6.51
CA VAL A 17 12.92 -13.59 -5.59
C VAL A 17 11.43 -13.93 -5.65
N VAL A 18 10.57 -12.91 -5.75
CA VAL A 18 9.10 -13.09 -5.78
C VAL A 18 8.52 -12.97 -7.19
N LYS A 19 9.36 -12.93 -8.21
CA LYS A 19 8.89 -12.81 -9.60
C LYS A 19 7.97 -13.97 -9.97
N GLU A 20 6.78 -13.65 -10.49
CA GLU A 20 5.74 -14.60 -10.89
C GLU A 20 5.23 -15.50 -9.74
N LYS A 21 5.42 -15.06 -8.49
CA LYS A 21 5.07 -15.83 -7.30
C LYS A 21 3.74 -15.37 -6.70
N LYS A 22 3.14 -16.30 -5.98
CA LYS A 22 1.97 -16.08 -5.14
C LYS A 22 2.42 -15.80 -3.70
N VAL A 23 2.04 -14.64 -3.19
CA VAL A 23 2.58 -14.12 -1.93
C VAL A 23 1.46 -13.74 -0.96
N LEU A 24 1.69 -14.03 0.32
CA LEU A 24 0.87 -13.56 1.44
C LEU A 24 1.66 -12.56 2.27
N CYS A 25 1.08 -11.41 2.58
CA CYS A 25 1.72 -10.38 3.41
C CYS A 25 0.69 -9.59 4.24
N PRO A 26 1.11 -8.95 5.35
CA PRO A 26 0.24 -8.01 6.04
C PRO A 26 -0.07 -6.80 5.17
N THR A 27 -1.26 -6.22 5.33
CA THR A 27 -1.66 -5.01 4.62
C THR A 27 -0.88 -3.81 5.13
N SER A 28 -0.87 -3.58 6.45
CA SER A 28 -0.18 -2.47 7.10
C SER A 28 -0.45 -1.13 6.38
N SER A 29 0.61 -0.39 6.01
CA SER A 29 0.52 0.84 5.20
C SER A 29 0.32 0.60 3.69
N GLY A 30 0.26 -0.65 3.24
CA GLY A 30 0.21 -1.05 1.83
C GLY A 30 1.57 -1.18 1.16
N ASP A 31 2.66 -0.78 1.82
CA ASP A 31 3.99 -0.75 1.21
C ASP A 31 4.55 -2.14 0.93
N HIS A 32 4.19 -3.15 1.73
CA HIS A 32 4.54 -4.55 1.42
C HIS A 32 4.01 -4.96 0.05
N PHE A 33 2.73 -4.74 -0.21
CA PHE A 33 2.12 -5.03 -1.49
C PHE A 33 2.81 -4.29 -2.65
N LEU A 34 3.04 -2.99 -2.49
CA LEU A 34 3.63 -2.15 -3.53
C LEU A 34 5.06 -2.59 -3.88
N ASN A 35 5.89 -2.88 -2.89
CA ASN A 35 7.24 -3.38 -3.11
C ASN A 35 7.23 -4.80 -3.72
N LEU A 36 6.35 -5.70 -3.28
CA LEU A 36 6.21 -7.04 -3.85
C LEU A 36 5.75 -6.99 -5.31
N ALA A 37 4.79 -6.13 -5.62
CA ALA A 37 4.34 -5.91 -7.00
C ALA A 37 5.46 -5.35 -7.89
N LEU A 38 6.23 -4.38 -7.38
CA LEU A 38 7.41 -3.85 -8.08
C LEU A 38 8.42 -4.95 -8.39
N GLU A 39 8.70 -5.84 -7.43
CA GLU A 39 9.63 -6.98 -7.59
C GLU A 39 9.06 -8.12 -8.45
N GLY A 40 7.83 -7.99 -8.93
CA GLY A 40 7.25 -8.87 -9.94
C GLY A 40 6.36 -9.99 -9.42
N ALA A 41 5.92 -9.96 -8.16
CA ALA A 41 4.86 -10.85 -7.70
C ALA A 41 3.58 -10.61 -8.52
N THR A 42 2.87 -11.69 -8.87
CA THR A 42 1.70 -11.62 -9.76
C THR A 42 0.38 -11.88 -9.06
N ASP A 43 0.41 -12.53 -7.91
CA ASP A 43 -0.76 -12.85 -7.09
C ASP A 43 -0.43 -12.57 -5.61
N ILE A 44 -0.97 -11.49 -5.06
CA ILE A 44 -0.65 -11.04 -3.71
C ILE A 44 -1.93 -11.02 -2.89
N THR A 45 -1.91 -11.72 -1.78
CA THR A 45 -2.96 -11.69 -0.77
C THR A 45 -2.48 -10.89 0.42
N CYS A 46 -3.20 -9.84 0.77
CA CYS A 46 -2.94 -9.01 1.94
C CYS A 46 -3.92 -9.39 3.06
N PHE A 47 -3.44 -9.42 4.30
CA PHE A 47 -4.30 -9.65 5.46
C PHE A 47 -4.09 -8.58 6.52
N ASP A 48 -5.15 -8.19 7.20
CA ASP A 48 -5.14 -7.27 8.33
C ASP A 48 -6.46 -7.37 9.08
N ILE A 49 -6.43 -7.14 10.38
CA ILE A 49 -7.63 -6.97 11.20
C ILE A 49 -8.16 -5.53 11.12
N ASN A 50 -7.28 -4.59 10.81
CA ASN A 50 -7.60 -3.17 10.72
C ASN A 50 -8.03 -2.77 9.30
N ARG A 51 -9.30 -2.45 9.12
CA ARG A 51 -9.85 -2.01 7.83
C ARG A 51 -9.22 -0.70 7.31
N LEU A 52 -8.71 0.14 8.22
CA LEU A 52 -8.01 1.37 7.83
C LEU A 52 -6.79 1.05 6.95
N SER A 53 -6.02 0.01 7.28
CA SER A 53 -4.88 -0.46 6.48
C SER A 53 -5.27 -0.72 5.03
N LYS A 54 -6.40 -1.41 4.82
CA LYS A 54 -6.94 -1.68 3.47
C LYS A 54 -7.35 -0.40 2.76
N TYR A 55 -8.07 0.50 3.42
CA TYR A 55 -8.52 1.75 2.82
C TYR A 55 -7.32 2.63 2.43
N TYR A 56 -6.29 2.66 3.27
CA TYR A 56 -5.06 3.40 2.97
C TYR A 56 -4.29 2.79 1.79
N GLN A 57 -4.16 1.47 1.74
CA GLN A 57 -3.53 0.78 0.60
C GLN A 57 -4.31 1.04 -0.70
N GLU A 58 -5.63 0.95 -0.70
CA GLU A 58 -6.46 1.22 -1.88
C GLU A 58 -6.34 2.68 -2.35
N LEU A 59 -6.24 3.64 -1.42
CA LEU A 59 -5.95 5.02 -1.75
C LEU A 59 -4.59 5.17 -2.44
N LYS A 60 -3.51 4.64 -1.84
CA LYS A 60 -2.16 4.67 -2.44
C LYS A 60 -2.13 4.07 -3.84
N ILE A 61 -2.73 2.90 -4.02
CA ILE A 61 -2.82 2.24 -5.34
C ILE A 61 -3.51 3.14 -6.35
N THR A 62 -4.60 3.79 -5.95
CA THR A 62 -5.36 4.70 -6.82
C THR A 62 -4.55 5.93 -7.19
N LEU A 63 -3.88 6.54 -6.23
CA LEU A 63 -2.98 7.67 -6.46
C LEU A 63 -1.85 7.29 -7.44
N ILE A 64 -1.15 6.16 -7.21
CA ILE A 64 -0.08 5.70 -8.11
C ILE A 64 -0.60 5.47 -9.53
N LYS A 65 -1.77 4.89 -9.69
CA LYS A 65 -2.37 4.66 -11.02
C LYS A 65 -2.71 5.95 -11.76
N ARG A 66 -2.97 7.05 -11.06
CA ARG A 66 -3.51 8.30 -11.63
C ARG A 66 -2.48 9.41 -11.75
N LEU A 67 -1.60 9.53 -10.78
CA LEU A 67 -0.63 10.61 -10.70
C LEU A 67 0.67 10.27 -11.43
N ASP A 68 1.42 11.27 -11.77
CA ASP A 68 2.84 11.12 -12.04
C ASP A 68 3.64 11.07 -10.72
N TYR A 69 4.94 10.85 -10.84
CA TYR A 69 5.80 10.65 -9.67
C TYR A 69 5.87 11.89 -8.79
N SER A 70 6.04 13.07 -9.39
CA SER A 70 6.18 14.33 -8.64
C SER A 70 4.90 14.71 -7.90
N ASP A 71 3.73 14.54 -8.51
CA ASP A 71 2.44 14.81 -7.87
C ASP A 71 2.18 13.85 -6.72
N PHE A 72 2.53 12.55 -6.91
CA PHE A 72 2.39 11.56 -5.86
C PHE A 72 3.28 11.89 -4.65
N GLU A 73 4.54 12.26 -4.88
CA GLU A 73 5.45 12.70 -3.81
C GLU A 73 4.92 13.93 -3.10
N ASN A 74 4.49 14.94 -3.84
CA ASN A 74 3.95 16.18 -3.27
C ASN A 74 2.73 15.95 -2.38
N ILE A 75 1.87 15.00 -2.74
CA ILE A 75 0.66 14.71 -1.96
C ILE A 75 0.99 13.93 -0.67
N LEU A 76 1.81 12.89 -0.74
CA LEU A 76 2.00 11.97 0.39
C LEU A 76 3.20 12.31 1.28
N PHE A 77 4.17 13.08 0.77
CA PHE A 77 5.42 13.37 1.48
C PHE A 77 5.71 14.86 1.65
N SER A 78 4.72 15.72 1.39
CA SER A 78 4.81 17.14 1.77
C SER A 78 4.80 17.30 3.28
N ASN A 79 5.32 18.42 3.77
CA ASN A 79 5.24 18.79 5.19
C ASN A 79 3.79 19.00 5.65
N ASP A 80 2.85 19.18 4.72
CA ASP A 80 1.43 19.33 4.96
C ASP A 80 0.61 18.38 4.08
N VAL A 81 0.79 17.09 4.32
CA VAL A 81 0.03 16.01 3.66
C VAL A 81 -1.46 16.21 3.77
N TYR A 82 -1.91 16.75 4.91
CA TYR A 82 -3.30 17.02 5.18
C TYR A 82 -3.91 17.98 4.16
N THR A 83 -3.32 19.18 4.00
CA THR A 83 -3.82 20.19 3.03
C THR A 83 -3.68 19.66 1.60
N CYS A 84 -2.61 18.95 1.28
CA CYS A 84 -2.43 18.37 -0.04
C CYS A 84 -3.52 17.34 -0.37
N LEU A 85 -3.82 16.42 0.54
CA LEU A 85 -4.88 15.42 0.34
C LEU A 85 -6.25 16.06 0.25
N ILE A 86 -6.59 17.01 1.15
CA ILE A 86 -7.87 17.73 1.08
C ILE A 86 -8.01 18.45 -0.26
N THR A 87 -7.00 19.21 -0.65
CA THR A 87 -7.02 19.95 -1.92
C THR A 87 -7.18 19.00 -3.10
N TYR A 88 -6.47 17.89 -3.08
CA TYR A 88 -6.55 16.89 -4.13
C TYR A 88 -7.93 16.22 -4.17
N PHE A 89 -8.50 15.81 -3.03
CA PHE A 89 -9.84 15.24 -2.97
C PHE A 89 -10.90 16.26 -3.41
N SER A 90 -10.82 17.50 -2.95
CA SER A 90 -11.78 18.55 -3.30
C SER A 90 -11.77 18.86 -4.80
N ASN A 91 -10.60 18.89 -5.41
CA ASN A 91 -10.45 19.19 -6.84
C ASN A 91 -10.77 17.98 -7.76
N ASN A 92 -10.68 16.76 -7.24
CA ASN A 92 -10.79 15.53 -8.02
C ASN A 92 -11.88 14.58 -7.52
N ASP A 93 -12.84 15.05 -6.72
CA ASP A 93 -13.87 14.23 -6.07
C ASP A 93 -14.61 13.30 -7.05
N VAL A 94 -15.01 13.80 -8.21
CA VAL A 94 -15.68 13.00 -9.24
C VAL A 94 -14.79 11.86 -9.75
N GLN A 95 -13.49 12.10 -9.89
CA GLN A 95 -12.55 11.07 -10.34
C GLN A 95 -12.32 10.02 -9.26
N PHE A 96 -12.20 10.43 -7.99
CA PHE A 96 -12.05 9.48 -6.89
C PHE A 96 -13.27 8.58 -6.74
N LYS A 97 -14.46 9.13 -6.79
CA LYS A 97 -15.70 8.35 -6.77
C LYS A 97 -15.75 7.28 -7.87
N LYS A 98 -15.19 7.57 -9.04
CA LYS A 98 -15.13 6.62 -10.17
C LYS A 98 -14.14 5.48 -9.97
N TYR A 99 -13.04 5.73 -9.24
CA TYR A 99 -11.89 4.81 -9.19
C TYR A 99 -11.70 4.09 -7.87
N LEU A 100 -12.25 4.62 -6.79
CA LEU A 100 -12.32 3.95 -5.49
C LEU A 100 -13.61 3.14 -5.40
N LYS A 101 -13.54 2.03 -4.66
CA LYS A 101 -14.76 1.35 -4.24
C LYS A 101 -15.56 2.29 -3.34
N GLU A 102 -16.89 2.19 -3.40
CA GLU A 102 -17.79 3.08 -2.67
C GLU A 102 -17.43 3.23 -1.18
N SER A 103 -17.23 2.11 -0.48
CA SER A 103 -16.86 2.14 0.95
C SER A 103 -15.52 2.83 1.25
N VAL A 104 -14.56 2.76 0.32
CA VAL A 104 -13.24 3.41 0.45
C VAL A 104 -13.38 4.90 0.18
N TYR A 105 -14.15 5.25 -0.84
CA TYR A 105 -14.46 6.64 -1.17
C TYR A 105 -15.22 7.34 -0.02
N GLU A 106 -16.26 6.71 0.51
CA GLU A 106 -17.02 7.25 1.65
C GLU A 106 -16.15 7.46 2.87
N PHE A 107 -15.30 6.46 3.19
CA PHE A 107 -14.36 6.58 4.30
C PHE A 107 -13.46 7.81 4.15
N TRP A 108 -12.74 7.93 3.02
CA TRP A 108 -11.82 9.03 2.81
C TRP A 108 -12.51 10.39 2.69
N SER A 109 -13.68 10.45 2.07
CA SER A 109 -14.49 11.68 2.02
C SER A 109 -14.89 12.16 3.41
N ASN A 110 -15.20 11.25 4.34
CA ASN A 110 -15.51 11.59 5.71
C ASN A 110 -14.26 12.05 6.48
N VAL A 111 -13.13 11.34 6.34
CA VAL A 111 -11.85 11.69 6.96
C VAL A 111 -11.41 13.11 6.54
N VAL A 112 -11.52 13.42 5.25
CA VAL A 112 -11.19 14.73 4.70
C VAL A 112 -12.11 15.81 5.30
N LYS A 113 -13.43 15.55 5.37
CA LYS A 113 -14.42 16.51 5.92
C LYS A 113 -14.25 16.76 7.42
N GLN A 114 -13.82 15.76 8.18
CA GLN A 114 -13.69 15.83 9.64
C GLN A 114 -12.32 16.29 10.12
N TYR A 115 -11.40 16.61 9.21
CA TYR A 115 -10.05 17.05 9.55
C TYR A 115 -9.24 16.03 10.38
N GLU A 116 -9.55 14.73 10.26
CA GLU A 116 -8.91 13.65 11.05
C GLU A 116 -7.63 13.08 10.42
N ILE A 117 -7.20 13.58 9.27
CA ILE A 117 -6.06 13.01 8.52
C ILE A 117 -4.77 13.01 9.36
N ASN A 118 -4.52 14.08 10.12
CA ASN A 118 -3.29 14.19 10.93
C ASN A 118 -3.20 13.12 12.03
N SER A 119 -4.33 12.60 12.52
CA SER A 119 -4.35 11.49 13.48
C SER A 119 -4.05 10.13 12.82
N ILE A 120 -4.25 10.04 11.51
CA ILE A 120 -4.08 8.81 10.73
C ILE A 120 -2.69 8.75 10.08
N MET A 121 -2.14 9.90 9.68
CA MET A 121 -0.91 10.04 8.90
C MET A 121 0.08 10.92 9.65
N SER A 122 0.94 10.34 10.49
CA SER A 122 2.01 11.11 11.13
C SER A 122 3.18 11.35 10.18
N HIS A 123 3.74 12.55 10.19
CA HIS A 123 4.87 12.96 9.35
C HIS A 123 6.10 12.05 9.53
N ASP A 124 6.45 11.70 10.74
CA ASP A 124 7.66 10.89 11.04
C ASP A 124 7.59 9.49 10.43
N VAL A 125 6.41 8.88 10.44
CA VAL A 125 6.18 7.57 9.79
C VAL A 125 6.35 7.65 8.28
N GLN A 126 6.07 8.80 7.67
CA GLN A 126 6.16 8.98 6.22
C GLN A 126 7.60 9.17 5.74
N VAL A 127 8.43 9.89 6.48
CA VAL A 127 9.86 10.05 6.16
C VAL A 127 10.57 8.71 6.17
N ASP A 128 10.33 7.88 7.17
CA ASP A 128 10.87 6.52 7.24
C ASP A 128 10.35 5.63 6.11
N ALA A 129 9.06 5.78 5.74
CA ALA A 129 8.47 5.06 4.63
C ALA A 129 9.14 5.41 3.30
N TYR A 130 9.47 6.68 3.07
CA TYR A 130 10.14 7.14 1.84
C TYR A 130 11.44 6.36 1.59
N TRP A 131 12.35 6.35 2.57
CA TRP A 131 13.65 5.70 2.42
C TRP A 131 13.61 4.16 2.39
N ASN A 132 12.53 3.57 2.89
CA ASN A 132 12.39 2.12 2.98
C ASN A 132 11.65 1.49 1.80
N ASN A 133 11.05 2.30 0.91
CA ASN A 133 10.23 1.82 -0.19
C ASN A 133 10.90 2.04 -1.55
N LYS A 134 11.22 0.93 -2.23
CA LYS A 134 11.92 0.98 -3.52
C LYS A 134 11.19 1.79 -4.59
N TYR A 135 9.86 1.76 -4.58
CA TYR A 135 9.06 2.49 -5.57
C TYR A 135 9.11 4.01 -5.41
N LEU A 136 9.59 4.50 -4.24
CA LEU A 136 9.77 5.92 -3.95
C LEU A 136 11.18 6.44 -4.25
N LEU A 137 12.17 5.53 -4.39
CA LEU A 137 13.56 5.92 -4.55
C LEU A 137 13.86 6.66 -5.86
N ASN A 138 13.07 6.46 -6.88
CA ASN A 138 13.22 7.13 -8.16
C ASN A 138 12.01 6.92 -9.09
N GLU A 139 11.88 7.82 -10.02
CA GLU A 139 10.80 7.85 -11.01
C GLU A 139 10.68 6.56 -11.84
N LYS A 140 11.82 5.92 -12.20
CA LYS A 140 11.84 4.66 -12.94
C LYS A 140 11.11 3.55 -12.19
N ASN A 141 11.40 3.38 -10.91
CA ASN A 141 10.75 2.37 -10.07
C ASN A 141 9.26 2.66 -9.91
N TYR A 142 8.90 3.94 -9.75
CA TYR A 142 7.49 4.35 -9.66
C TYR A 142 6.70 3.95 -10.91
N TYR A 143 7.17 4.29 -12.11
CA TYR A 143 6.48 3.93 -13.34
C TYR A 143 6.52 2.42 -13.63
N GLN A 144 7.56 1.72 -13.21
CA GLN A 144 7.58 0.27 -13.26
C GLN A 144 6.46 -0.32 -12.38
N LEU A 145 6.32 0.15 -11.14
CA LEU A 145 5.22 -0.23 -10.26
C LEU A 145 3.86 0.11 -10.87
N LYS A 146 3.69 1.33 -11.36
CA LYS A 146 2.45 1.79 -12.02
C LYS A 146 2.01 0.84 -13.15
N ASN A 147 2.96 0.33 -13.93
CA ASN A 147 2.69 -0.67 -14.95
C ASN A 147 2.32 -2.04 -14.36
N ARG A 148 3.02 -2.51 -13.31
CA ARG A 148 2.73 -3.77 -12.62
C ARG A 148 1.33 -3.77 -12.01
N LEU A 149 0.89 -2.64 -11.46
CA LEU A 149 -0.44 -2.50 -10.86
C LEU A 149 -1.61 -2.68 -11.85
N LYS A 150 -1.36 -2.74 -13.16
CA LYS A 150 -2.38 -3.06 -14.17
C LYS A 150 -2.74 -4.55 -14.22
N THR A 151 -1.82 -5.42 -13.82
CA THR A 151 -1.93 -6.87 -14.02
C THR A 151 -1.81 -7.70 -12.76
N VAL A 152 -1.21 -7.15 -11.69
CA VAL A 152 -1.08 -7.87 -10.41
C VAL A 152 -2.46 -8.14 -9.81
N LYS A 153 -2.67 -9.37 -9.36
CA LYS A 153 -3.89 -9.77 -8.61
C LYS A 153 -3.70 -9.40 -7.14
N LEU A 154 -4.67 -8.67 -6.59
CA LEU A 154 -4.72 -8.30 -5.18
C LEU A 154 -5.98 -8.86 -4.54
N ARG A 155 -5.81 -9.56 -3.42
CA ARG A 155 -6.89 -10.02 -2.55
C ARG A 155 -6.66 -9.52 -1.15
N TYR A 156 -7.77 -9.31 -0.42
CA TYR A 156 -7.75 -8.96 1.00
C TYR A 156 -8.43 -10.02 1.84
N LEU A 157 -7.81 -10.35 2.97
CA LEU A 157 -8.39 -11.16 4.02
C LEU A 157 -8.54 -10.26 5.27
N ASP A 158 -9.78 -10.10 5.70
CA ASP A 158 -10.11 -9.33 6.93
C ASP A 158 -9.97 -10.31 8.12
N CYS A 159 -8.74 -10.49 8.61
CA CYS A 159 -8.47 -11.46 9.65
C CYS A 159 -7.16 -11.22 10.41
N ASP A 160 -7.14 -11.74 11.65
CA ASP A 160 -5.90 -11.92 12.42
C ASP A 160 -5.06 -13.06 11.82
N ILE A 161 -3.75 -12.92 11.89
CA ILE A 161 -2.78 -13.95 11.46
C ILE A 161 -3.06 -15.31 12.10
N LYS A 162 -3.52 -15.35 13.35
CA LYS A 162 -3.87 -16.58 14.07
C LYS A 162 -5.00 -17.37 13.42
N ASN A 163 -5.79 -16.74 12.58
CA ASN A 163 -6.93 -17.34 11.90
C ASN A 163 -6.67 -17.60 10.41
N LEU A 164 -5.51 -17.25 9.86
CA LEU A 164 -5.21 -17.39 8.45
C LEU A 164 -5.42 -18.82 7.93
N ASN A 165 -4.97 -19.82 8.69
CA ASN A 165 -5.10 -21.23 8.31
C ASN A 165 -6.56 -21.72 8.25
N LYS A 166 -7.49 -21.04 8.92
CA LYS A 166 -8.91 -21.34 8.90
C LYS A 166 -9.65 -20.64 7.75
N ILE A 167 -9.14 -19.48 7.34
CA ILE A 167 -9.80 -18.59 6.38
C ILE A 167 -9.34 -18.86 4.95
N THR A 168 -8.08 -19.21 4.78
CA THR A 168 -7.53 -19.53 3.46
C THR A 168 -6.84 -20.87 3.43
N PRO A 169 -7.37 -21.85 2.67
CA PRO A 169 -6.71 -23.14 2.44
C PRO A 169 -5.62 -23.03 1.35
N GLU A 170 -5.44 -21.82 0.79
CA GLU A 170 -4.53 -21.61 -0.33
C GLU A 170 -3.07 -21.76 0.07
N LYS A 171 -2.27 -22.28 -0.85
CA LYS A 171 -0.81 -22.34 -0.69
C LYS A 171 -0.18 -21.10 -1.30
N TYR A 172 0.84 -20.58 -0.64
CA TYR A 172 1.64 -19.44 -1.07
C TYR A 172 3.09 -19.85 -1.26
N ASP A 173 3.75 -19.28 -2.25
CA ASP A 173 5.20 -19.48 -2.44
C ASP A 173 6.00 -18.79 -1.35
N TYR A 174 5.51 -17.63 -0.87
CA TYR A 174 6.12 -16.84 0.19
C TYR A 174 5.07 -16.28 1.14
N ILE A 175 5.41 -16.26 2.42
CA ILE A 175 4.61 -15.63 3.49
C ILE A 175 5.51 -14.63 4.21
N PHE A 176 5.08 -13.38 4.25
CA PHE A 176 5.73 -12.31 5.00
C PHE A 176 4.95 -12.06 6.28
N THR A 177 5.66 -12.00 7.42
CA THR A 177 5.05 -11.83 8.75
C THR A 177 5.68 -10.67 9.53
N SER A 178 6.06 -9.59 8.83
CA SER A 178 6.70 -8.43 9.45
C SER A 178 5.84 -7.81 10.55
N ASN A 179 6.46 -7.58 11.73
CA ASN A 179 5.88 -6.85 12.87
C ASN A 179 4.55 -7.40 13.44
N ILE A 180 4.34 -8.72 13.40
CA ILE A 180 3.10 -9.36 13.83
C ILE A 180 3.24 -10.04 15.21
N PHE A 181 4.43 -9.99 15.81
CA PHE A 181 4.74 -10.61 17.10
C PHE A 181 5.06 -9.57 18.17
#